data_6039a85865b63c24752086fb9c0ee2be
#
_entry.id   6039a85865b63c24752086fb9c0ee2be
#
_cell.length_a   1.000
_cell.length_b   1.000
_cell.length_c   1.000
_cell.angle_alpha   90.00
_cell.angle_beta   90.00
_cell.angle_gamma   90.00
#
_symmetry.space_group_name_H-M   'P 1'
#
loop_
_entity.id
_entity.type
_entity.pdbx_description
1 polymer ?
#
loop_
_entity_poly.entity_id
_entity_poly.type
_entity_poly.pdbx_seq_one_letter_code
_entity_poly.pdbx_strand_id
1 'polypeptide(L)'
;MDGSQKVATALGIFLAIVMLCGGSGFLGHMYGYQKGHQASYNEAYNQGKDEGYQAGYEAGYKPSPEQETSSEYALSNPTYQEMKTFLAQDTTDSKTYTEDEYVCVDFAAALNNNAETEGIRCALVDIFHPEGYGHTIVAFETADRGLIFIEPQFDREVKLVIGKSYSQTNNFTPAPRDDTINRFVVIW
;
A
#
# COMPACT_ATOMS: atom_id res chain seq x y z
N MET A 1 -7.73 -45.83 -59.25
CA MET A 1 -6.96 -45.82 -58.01
C MET A 1 -6.83 -47.25 -57.53
N ASP A 2 -5.61 -47.73 -57.49
CA ASP A 2 -5.26 -49.05 -56.99
C ASP A 2 -5.64 -49.21 -55.49
N GLY A 3 -5.91 -50.48 -55.09
CA GLY A 3 -6.32 -50.78 -53.71
C GLY A 3 -5.33 -50.27 -52.62
N SER A 4 -4.02 -50.24 -52.93
CA SER A 4 -3.00 -49.73 -52.06
C SER A 4 -3.10 -48.23 -51.84
N GLN A 5 -3.49 -47.44 -52.83
CA GLN A 5 -3.71 -46.00 -52.71
C GLN A 5 -4.91 -45.65 -51.84
N LYS A 6 -5.98 -46.45 -51.93
CA LYS A 6 -7.19 -46.26 -51.08
C LYS A 6 -6.91 -46.53 -49.62
N VAL A 7 -6.10 -47.57 -49.30
CA VAL A 7 -5.71 -47.90 -47.92
C VAL A 7 -4.79 -46.84 -47.37
N ALA A 8 -3.80 -46.33 -48.11
CA ALA A 8 -2.92 -45.27 -47.67
C ALA A 8 -3.67 -43.95 -47.41
N THR A 9 -4.63 -43.60 -48.24
CA THR A 9 -5.46 -42.40 -48.06
C THR A 9 -6.36 -42.51 -46.83
N ALA A 10 -7.01 -43.70 -46.63
CA ALA A 10 -7.84 -43.95 -45.45
C ALA A 10 -7.03 -43.90 -44.13
N LEU A 11 -5.81 -44.46 -44.13
CA LEU A 11 -4.92 -44.43 -42.97
C LEU A 11 -4.43 -43.00 -42.67
N GLY A 12 -4.12 -42.21 -43.70
CA GLY A 12 -3.75 -40.82 -43.55
C GLY A 12 -4.86 -39.95 -42.96
N ILE A 13 -6.10 -40.11 -43.41
CA ILE A 13 -7.27 -39.40 -42.87
C ILE A 13 -7.53 -39.82 -41.42
N PHE A 14 -7.43 -41.11 -41.11
CA PHE A 14 -7.62 -41.60 -39.73
C PHE A 14 -6.58 -41.03 -38.77
N LEU A 15 -5.31 -41.02 -39.14
CA LEU A 15 -4.24 -40.42 -38.35
C LEU A 15 -4.43 -38.89 -38.16
N ALA A 16 -4.88 -38.17 -39.19
CA ALA A 16 -5.18 -36.75 -39.08
C ALA A 16 -6.34 -36.48 -38.12
N ILE A 17 -7.38 -37.29 -38.14
CA ILE A 17 -8.53 -37.19 -37.22
C ILE A 17 -8.08 -37.46 -35.77
N VAL A 18 -7.26 -38.48 -35.55
CA VAL A 18 -6.74 -38.84 -34.20
C VAL A 18 -5.85 -37.69 -33.65
N MET A 19 -4.99 -37.08 -34.49
CA MET A 19 -4.18 -35.93 -34.07
C MET A 19 -5.03 -34.70 -33.77
N LEU A 20 -6.04 -34.41 -34.60
CA LEU A 20 -6.94 -33.27 -34.36
C LEU A 20 -7.80 -33.49 -33.11
N CYS A 21 -8.36 -34.65 -32.89
CA CYS A 21 -9.17 -34.92 -31.70
C CYS A 21 -8.32 -35.05 -30.43
N GLY A 22 -7.15 -35.66 -30.51
CA GLY A 22 -6.21 -35.77 -29.36
C GLY A 22 -5.62 -34.43 -28.96
N GLY A 23 -5.24 -33.62 -29.96
CA GLY A 23 -4.68 -32.27 -29.70
C GLY A 23 -5.69 -31.30 -29.07
N SER A 24 -6.94 -31.32 -29.57
CA SER A 24 -7.99 -30.45 -29.02
C SER A 24 -8.41 -30.89 -27.60
N GLY A 25 -8.46 -32.21 -27.33
CA GLY A 25 -8.74 -32.72 -25.98
C GLY A 25 -7.65 -32.33 -24.97
N PHE A 26 -6.37 -32.44 -25.37
CA PHE A 26 -5.25 -32.08 -24.51
C PHE A 26 -5.18 -30.58 -24.23
N LEU A 27 -5.35 -29.74 -25.26
CA LEU A 27 -5.41 -28.30 -25.11
C LEU A 27 -6.61 -27.84 -24.27
N GLY A 28 -7.79 -28.44 -24.48
CA GLY A 28 -8.97 -28.17 -23.66
C GLY A 28 -8.77 -28.55 -22.20
N HIS A 29 -8.13 -29.71 -21.95
CA HIS A 29 -7.81 -30.15 -20.60
C HIS A 29 -6.80 -29.19 -19.90
N MET A 30 -5.72 -28.84 -20.58
CA MET A 30 -4.74 -27.87 -20.02
C MET A 30 -5.36 -26.49 -19.74
N TYR A 31 -6.16 -25.99 -20.67
CA TYR A 31 -6.84 -24.71 -20.51
C TYR A 31 -7.87 -24.74 -19.36
N GLY A 32 -8.65 -25.79 -19.28
CA GLY A 32 -9.65 -26.00 -18.21
C GLY A 32 -8.97 -26.16 -16.84
N TYR A 33 -7.87 -26.92 -16.78
CA TYR A 33 -7.08 -27.10 -15.57
C TYR A 33 -6.48 -25.77 -15.07
N GLN A 34 -5.85 -24.98 -15.96
CA GLN A 34 -5.28 -23.69 -15.60
C GLN A 34 -6.34 -22.71 -15.11
N LYS A 35 -7.48 -22.60 -15.83
CA LYS A 35 -8.57 -21.73 -15.42
C LYS A 35 -9.21 -22.15 -14.10
N GLY A 36 -9.44 -23.43 -13.92
CA GLY A 36 -10.01 -23.96 -12.67
C GLY A 36 -9.08 -23.76 -11.49
N HIS A 37 -7.78 -24.04 -11.68
CA HIS A 37 -6.77 -23.84 -10.65
C HIS A 37 -6.63 -22.36 -10.26
N GLN A 38 -6.62 -21.43 -11.24
CA GLN A 38 -6.54 -20.00 -10.98
C GLN A 38 -7.80 -19.48 -10.26
N ALA A 39 -8.99 -19.94 -10.66
CA ALA A 39 -10.23 -19.56 -10.00
C ALA A 39 -10.28 -20.05 -8.55
N SER A 40 -9.97 -21.34 -8.31
CA SER A 40 -9.88 -21.90 -6.95
C SER A 40 -8.84 -21.22 -6.08
N TYR A 41 -7.68 -20.91 -6.64
CA TYR A 41 -6.63 -20.20 -5.91
C TYR A 41 -7.09 -18.81 -5.49
N ASN A 42 -7.69 -18.05 -6.41
CA ASN A 42 -8.17 -16.69 -6.12
C ASN A 42 -9.30 -16.71 -5.08
N GLU A 43 -10.22 -17.67 -5.17
CA GLU A 43 -11.31 -17.82 -4.20
C GLU A 43 -10.78 -18.18 -2.81
N ALA A 44 -9.90 -19.18 -2.71
CA ALA A 44 -9.27 -19.57 -1.44
C ALA A 44 -8.39 -18.47 -0.86
N TYR A 45 -7.65 -17.72 -1.70
CA TYR A 45 -6.84 -16.61 -1.26
C TYR A 45 -7.69 -15.48 -0.69
N ASN A 46 -8.76 -15.08 -1.39
CA ASN A 46 -9.64 -14.01 -0.91
C ASN A 46 -10.37 -14.42 0.36
N GLN A 47 -10.89 -15.64 0.43
CA GLN A 47 -11.52 -16.16 1.64
C GLN A 47 -10.54 -16.19 2.82
N GLY A 48 -9.33 -16.73 2.63
CA GLY A 48 -8.32 -16.79 3.69
C GLY A 48 -7.84 -15.40 4.14
N LYS A 49 -7.77 -14.44 3.21
CA LYS A 49 -7.46 -13.05 3.52
C LYS A 49 -8.58 -12.41 4.35
N ASP A 50 -9.84 -12.57 3.97
CA ASP A 50 -10.98 -11.99 4.67
C ASP A 50 -11.16 -12.62 6.05
N GLU A 51 -11.06 -13.96 6.16
CA GLU A 51 -11.11 -14.67 7.43
C GLU A 51 -9.92 -14.29 8.35
N GLY A 52 -8.71 -14.19 7.79
CA GLY A 52 -7.52 -13.77 8.52
C GLY A 52 -7.59 -12.32 8.99
N TYR A 53 -8.13 -11.44 8.16
CA TYR A 53 -8.35 -10.03 8.54
C TYR A 53 -9.39 -9.93 9.68
N GLN A 54 -10.52 -10.63 9.57
CA GLN A 54 -11.56 -10.64 10.61
C GLN A 54 -11.04 -11.24 11.91
N ALA A 55 -10.38 -12.38 11.85
CA ALA A 55 -9.80 -13.02 13.03
C ALA A 55 -8.72 -12.14 13.69
N GLY A 56 -7.89 -11.48 12.89
CA GLY A 56 -6.87 -10.54 13.38
C GLY A 56 -7.48 -9.29 14.00
N TYR A 57 -8.53 -8.74 13.37
CA TYR A 57 -9.27 -7.61 13.90
C TYR A 57 -9.95 -7.96 15.22
N GLU A 58 -10.68 -9.09 15.30
CA GLU A 58 -11.33 -9.55 16.53
C GLU A 58 -10.34 -9.90 17.65
N ALA A 59 -9.18 -10.47 17.31
CA ALA A 59 -8.13 -10.79 18.27
C ALA A 59 -7.38 -9.55 18.76
N GLY A 60 -7.19 -8.55 17.88
CA GLY A 60 -6.54 -7.28 18.20
C GLY A 60 -7.48 -6.29 18.88
N TYR A 61 -8.77 -6.32 18.53
CA TYR A 61 -9.79 -5.48 19.11
C TYR A 61 -10.40 -6.16 20.35
N LYS A 62 -9.66 -6.15 21.44
CA LYS A 62 -10.27 -6.35 22.77
C LYS A 62 -10.62 -4.97 23.30
N PRO A 63 -11.90 -4.58 23.35
CA PRO A 63 -12.27 -3.35 24.03
C PRO A 63 -11.77 -3.49 25.48
N SER A 64 -10.94 -2.55 25.91
CA SER A 64 -10.57 -2.45 27.32
C SER A 64 -11.88 -2.27 28.12
N PRO A 65 -12.05 -2.97 29.26
CA PRO A 65 -13.22 -2.78 30.12
C PRO A 65 -13.44 -1.32 30.58
N GLU A 66 -12.45 -0.45 30.39
CA GLU A 66 -12.52 0.98 30.73
C GLU A 66 -13.06 1.86 29.61
N GLN A 67 -13.39 1.31 28.43
CA GLN A 67 -13.82 2.09 27.26
C GLN A 67 -15.34 2.25 27.11
N GLU A 68 -16.13 1.84 28.11
CA GLU A 68 -17.57 2.12 28.16
C GLU A 68 -17.95 3.50 28.75
N THR A 69 -16.98 4.30 29.17
CA THR A 69 -17.23 5.73 29.36
C THR A 69 -16.83 6.43 28.07
N SER A 70 -17.82 6.75 27.25
CA SER A 70 -17.71 7.60 26.09
C SER A 70 -17.20 9.00 26.45
N SER A 71 -15.93 9.10 26.76
CA SER A 71 -15.14 10.25 26.47
C SER A 71 -14.82 10.12 24.97
N GLU A 72 -15.66 10.75 24.18
CA GLU A 72 -15.42 10.99 22.76
C GLU A 72 -14.02 11.59 22.63
N TYR A 73 -13.03 10.76 22.26
CA TYR A 73 -11.73 11.24 21.78
C TYR A 73 -11.99 11.87 20.41
N ALA A 74 -12.61 13.05 20.44
CA ALA A 74 -12.82 13.84 19.27
C ALA A 74 -11.48 14.49 18.91
N LEU A 75 -10.75 13.86 17.98
CA LEU A 75 -9.59 14.51 17.39
C LEU A 75 -10.02 15.83 16.76
N SER A 76 -9.31 16.90 17.09
CA SER A 76 -9.61 18.24 16.58
C SER A 76 -8.50 18.76 15.67
N ASN A 77 -8.86 19.54 14.67
CA ASN A 77 -7.91 20.26 13.85
C ASN A 77 -7.23 21.34 14.71
N PRO A 78 -5.91 21.32 14.87
CA PRO A 78 -5.20 22.33 15.65
C PRO A 78 -5.18 23.67 14.91
N THR A 79 -4.98 24.75 15.61
CA THR A 79 -4.45 25.96 14.99
C THR A 79 -2.99 25.73 14.60
N TYR A 80 -2.48 26.55 13.69
CA TYR A 80 -1.07 26.48 13.30
C TYR A 80 -0.13 26.64 14.52
N GLN A 81 -0.48 27.50 15.48
CA GLN A 81 0.32 27.68 16.68
C GLN A 81 0.29 26.47 17.62
N GLU A 82 -0.86 25.83 17.78
CA GLU A 82 -0.98 24.57 18.55
C GLU A 82 -0.16 23.46 17.92
N MET A 83 -0.26 23.28 16.60
CA MET A 83 0.61 22.36 15.86
C MET A 83 2.09 22.62 16.10
N LYS A 84 2.54 23.88 16.01
CA LYS A 84 3.95 24.24 16.26
C LYS A 84 4.35 23.99 17.71
N THR A 85 3.46 24.21 18.67
CA THR A 85 3.71 23.93 20.09
C THR A 85 3.84 22.42 20.33
N PHE A 86 2.95 21.62 19.74
CA PHE A 86 3.02 20.17 19.80
C PHE A 86 4.35 19.66 19.22
N LEU A 87 4.71 20.05 18.00
CA LEU A 87 5.97 19.64 17.36
C LEU A 87 7.20 20.00 18.21
N ALA A 88 7.20 21.16 18.88
CA ALA A 88 8.31 21.57 19.73
C ALA A 88 8.41 20.75 21.05
N GLN A 89 7.38 20.03 21.44
CA GLN A 89 7.35 19.19 22.64
C GLN A 89 7.50 17.69 22.31
N ASP A 90 7.11 17.31 21.11
CA ASP A 90 7.31 15.96 20.62
C ASP A 90 8.80 15.67 20.43
N THR A 91 9.20 14.42 20.67
CA THR A 91 10.61 14.02 20.60
C THR A 91 10.89 13.02 19.48
N THR A 92 9.96 12.88 18.54
CA THR A 92 10.11 11.96 17.42
C THR A 92 11.32 12.30 16.57
N ASP A 93 11.58 13.57 16.33
CA ASP A 93 12.74 14.09 15.59
C ASP A 93 14.10 13.80 16.24
N SER A 94 14.11 13.51 17.55
CA SER A 94 15.33 13.15 18.28
C SER A 94 15.82 11.72 18.03
N LYS A 95 14.98 10.89 17.38
CA LYS A 95 15.33 9.50 17.05
C LYS A 95 16.28 9.45 15.86
N THR A 96 17.05 8.37 15.79
CA THR A 96 18.00 8.17 14.68
C THR A 96 17.36 7.30 13.60
N TYR A 97 17.41 7.75 12.35
CA TYR A 97 17.05 6.92 11.21
C TYR A 97 18.00 5.73 11.10
N THR A 98 17.46 4.53 11.06
CA THR A 98 18.21 3.29 10.90
C THR A 98 17.53 2.45 9.82
N GLU A 99 18.25 2.20 8.72
CA GLU A 99 17.74 1.41 7.59
C GLU A 99 17.29 0.03 8.10
N ASP A 100 16.12 -0.43 7.63
CA ASP A 100 15.44 -1.68 8.02
C ASP A 100 14.95 -1.78 9.48
N GLU A 101 15.23 -0.80 10.35
CA GLU A 101 14.82 -0.84 11.76
C GLU A 101 13.89 0.31 12.15
N TYR A 102 14.25 1.56 11.81
CA TYR A 102 13.47 2.76 12.10
C TYR A 102 13.58 3.74 10.95
N VAL A 103 12.60 3.70 10.07
CA VAL A 103 12.60 4.41 8.78
C VAL A 103 11.51 5.48 8.72
N CYS A 104 11.31 6.13 7.59
CA CYS A 104 10.37 7.25 7.43
C CYS A 104 8.95 6.91 7.91
N VAL A 105 8.45 5.70 7.65
CA VAL A 105 7.11 5.29 8.10
C VAL A 105 7.02 5.19 9.62
N ASP A 106 8.10 4.80 10.31
CA ASP A 106 8.12 4.71 11.78
C ASP A 106 8.12 6.09 12.43
N PHE A 107 8.86 7.04 11.85
CA PHE A 107 8.81 8.45 12.25
C PHE A 107 7.40 9.03 12.07
N ALA A 108 6.80 8.82 10.91
CA ALA A 108 5.46 9.32 10.62
C ALA A 108 4.41 8.71 11.54
N ALA A 109 4.46 7.40 11.77
CA ALA A 109 3.54 6.70 12.66
C ALA A 109 3.71 7.15 14.12
N ALA A 110 4.94 7.35 14.60
CA ALA A 110 5.20 7.81 15.95
C ALA A 110 4.63 9.21 16.17
N LEU A 111 4.91 10.16 15.28
CA LEU A 111 4.39 11.52 15.38
C LEU A 111 2.86 11.57 15.30
N ASN A 112 2.27 10.80 14.38
CA ASN A 112 0.82 10.68 14.24
C ASN A 112 0.18 10.18 15.54
N ASN A 113 0.67 9.07 16.11
CA ASN A 113 0.16 8.51 17.34
C ASN A 113 0.31 9.47 18.55
N ASN A 114 1.43 10.19 18.63
CA ASN A 114 1.65 11.18 19.67
C ASN A 114 0.66 12.35 19.56
N ALA A 115 0.41 12.85 18.35
CA ALA A 115 -0.57 13.90 18.08
C ALA A 115 -1.98 13.46 18.48
N GLU A 116 -2.40 12.26 18.07
CA GLU A 116 -3.71 11.71 18.40
C GLU A 116 -3.88 11.49 19.92
N THR A 117 -2.82 11.10 20.63
CA THR A 117 -2.83 10.96 22.10
C THR A 117 -3.12 12.30 22.78
N GLU A 118 -2.71 13.42 22.16
CA GLU A 118 -3.03 14.77 22.64
C GLU A 118 -4.34 15.34 22.07
N GLY A 119 -5.13 14.51 21.38
CA GLY A 119 -6.40 14.93 20.78
C GLY A 119 -6.24 15.78 19.52
N ILE A 120 -5.05 15.81 18.94
CA ILE A 120 -4.74 16.55 17.71
C ILE A 120 -4.90 15.63 16.51
N ARG A 121 -5.73 16.03 15.55
CA ARG A 121 -5.90 15.29 14.30
C ARG A 121 -4.68 15.44 13.41
N CYS A 122 -4.06 14.32 13.10
CA CYS A 122 -2.89 14.21 12.24
C CYS A 122 -3.14 13.15 11.15
N ALA A 123 -2.60 13.34 9.97
CA ALA A 123 -2.71 12.39 8.86
C ALA A 123 -1.35 11.82 8.49
N LEU A 124 -1.32 10.57 8.04
CA LEU A 124 -0.19 10.01 7.32
C LEU A 124 -0.23 10.46 5.86
N VAL A 125 0.93 10.71 5.28
CA VAL A 125 1.06 11.11 3.88
C VAL A 125 2.07 10.24 3.17
N ASP A 126 1.59 9.39 2.29
CA ASP A 126 2.44 8.56 1.46
C ASP A 126 2.79 9.27 0.15
N ILE A 127 4.07 9.44 -0.10
CA ILE A 127 4.63 10.04 -1.30
C ILE A 127 5.20 8.92 -2.16
N PHE A 128 4.82 8.90 -3.44
CA PHE A 128 5.24 7.88 -4.40
C PHE A 128 6.21 8.48 -5.40
N HIS A 129 7.38 7.86 -5.50
CA HIS A 129 8.45 8.22 -6.43
C HIS A 129 8.50 7.28 -7.65
N PRO A 130 9.29 7.59 -8.69
CA PRO A 130 9.61 6.64 -9.73
C PRO A 130 10.23 5.36 -9.17
N GLU A 131 10.19 4.27 -9.95
CA GLU A 131 10.80 2.98 -9.61
C GLU A 131 10.17 2.25 -8.39
N GLY A 132 9.02 2.72 -7.89
CA GLY A 132 8.21 2.00 -6.92
C GLY A 132 8.65 2.14 -5.46
N TYR A 133 9.58 3.01 -5.14
CA TYR A 133 9.84 3.39 -3.75
C TYR A 133 9.07 4.67 -3.37
N GLY A 134 9.05 5.00 -2.10
CA GLY A 134 8.30 6.13 -1.58
C GLY A 134 8.89 6.71 -0.31
N HIS A 135 8.20 7.70 0.22
CA HIS A 135 8.51 8.35 1.49
C HIS A 135 7.22 8.64 2.24
N THR A 136 7.22 8.49 3.56
CA THR A 136 6.06 8.75 4.39
C THR A 136 6.35 9.90 5.34
N ILE A 137 5.46 10.89 5.34
CA ILE A 137 5.48 12.05 6.23
C ILE A 137 4.11 12.23 6.91
N VAL A 138 3.90 13.33 7.62
CA VAL A 138 2.59 13.64 8.21
C VAL A 138 2.02 14.95 7.70
N ALA A 139 0.71 15.16 7.94
CA ALA A 139 0.04 16.42 7.68
C ALA A 139 -0.94 16.78 8.78
N PHE A 140 -1.12 18.08 8.99
CA PHE A 140 -2.12 18.66 9.87
C PHE A 140 -3.05 19.57 9.05
N GLU A 141 -4.35 19.36 9.15
CA GLU A 141 -5.34 20.32 8.67
C GLU A 141 -5.52 21.38 9.75
N THR A 142 -4.83 22.51 9.63
CA THR A 142 -4.92 23.56 10.63
C THR A 142 -6.16 24.43 10.45
N ALA A 143 -6.81 24.82 11.56
CA ALA A 143 -8.05 25.59 11.55
C ALA A 143 -7.88 27.00 10.95
N ASP A 144 -6.67 27.53 10.93
CA ASP A 144 -6.36 28.92 10.54
C ASP A 144 -5.48 29.04 9.28
N ARG A 145 -4.80 27.99 8.85
CA ARG A 145 -3.90 28.02 7.68
C ARG A 145 -4.08 26.88 6.68
N GLY A 146 -5.06 25.99 6.92
CA GLY A 146 -5.30 24.83 6.07
C GLY A 146 -4.24 23.73 6.21
N LEU A 147 -4.04 22.96 5.17
CA LEU A 147 -3.21 21.76 5.19
C LEU A 147 -1.71 22.10 5.21
N ILE A 148 -1.01 21.63 6.23
CA ILE A 148 0.42 21.79 6.43
C ILE A 148 1.07 20.39 6.44
N PHE A 149 2.08 20.20 5.60
CA PHE A 149 2.88 18.97 5.55
C PHE A 149 4.13 19.13 6.41
N ILE A 150 4.42 18.11 7.22
CA ILE A 150 5.57 18.08 8.13
C ILE A 150 6.44 16.85 7.84
N GLU A 151 7.75 17.10 7.70
CA GLU A 151 8.77 16.05 7.71
C GLU A 151 9.09 15.70 9.17
N PRO A 152 8.66 14.52 9.68
CA PRO A 152 8.73 14.18 11.09
C PRO A 152 10.15 13.90 11.60
N GLN A 153 11.10 13.67 10.69
CA GLN A 153 12.51 13.50 11.08
C GLN A 153 13.17 14.80 11.52
N PHE A 154 12.59 15.95 11.20
CA PHE A 154 13.20 17.26 11.40
C PHE A 154 12.22 18.32 11.91
N ASP A 155 10.97 17.98 12.18
CA ASP A 155 9.86 18.89 12.53
C ASP A 155 9.73 20.08 11.57
N ARG A 156 10.03 19.83 10.29
CA ARG A 156 10.06 20.86 9.26
C ARG A 156 8.83 20.84 8.38
N GLU A 157 8.28 22.02 8.16
CA GLU A 157 7.28 22.22 7.12
C GLU A 157 7.88 21.96 5.74
N VAL A 158 7.17 21.20 4.92
CA VAL A 158 7.60 20.82 3.58
C VAL A 158 6.52 21.11 2.54
N LYS A 159 6.96 21.21 1.28
CA LYS A 159 6.07 21.40 0.13
C LYS A 159 6.07 20.15 -0.72
N LEU A 160 4.89 19.71 -1.12
CA LEU A 160 4.71 18.62 -2.06
C LEU A 160 4.30 19.20 -3.43
N VAL A 161 5.16 19.05 -4.43
CA VAL A 161 4.93 19.54 -5.79
C VAL A 161 5.09 18.37 -6.76
N ILE A 162 3.98 17.89 -7.33
CA ILE A 162 4.00 16.78 -8.31
C ILE A 162 4.91 17.16 -9.48
N GLY A 163 5.75 16.22 -9.91
CA GLY A 163 6.73 16.38 -10.97
C GLY A 163 8.02 17.12 -10.55
N LYS A 164 8.21 17.36 -9.25
CA LYS A 164 9.44 17.96 -8.69
C LYS A 164 10.09 17.01 -7.68
N SER A 165 11.42 17.10 -7.58
CA SER A 165 12.18 16.40 -6.53
C SER A 165 11.77 16.89 -5.14
N TYR A 166 11.47 15.95 -4.24
CA TYR A 166 11.12 16.24 -2.86
C TYR A 166 12.27 16.90 -2.10
N SER A 167 13.46 16.32 -2.18
CA SER A 167 14.64 16.85 -1.47
C SER A 167 15.04 18.23 -1.97
N GLN A 168 15.09 18.45 -3.29
CA GLN A 168 15.46 19.75 -3.85
C GLN A 168 14.42 20.83 -3.53
N THR A 169 13.12 20.50 -3.60
CA THR A 169 12.04 21.45 -3.29
C THR A 169 12.11 21.93 -1.84
N ASN A 170 12.56 21.06 -0.94
CA ASN A 170 12.57 21.31 0.51
C ASN A 170 13.98 21.62 1.07
N ASN A 171 14.98 21.79 0.22
CA ASN A 171 16.38 22.05 0.61
C ASN A 171 16.95 20.97 1.57
N PHE A 172 16.64 19.71 1.29
CA PHE A 172 17.28 18.55 1.92
C PHE A 172 18.50 18.11 1.12
N THR A 173 19.33 17.26 1.71
CA THR A 173 20.37 16.55 0.97
C THR A 173 19.73 15.73 -0.16
N PRO A 174 20.24 15.81 -1.40
CA PRO A 174 19.70 15.03 -2.49
C PRO A 174 19.61 13.55 -2.17
N ALA A 175 18.47 12.94 -2.46
CA ALA A 175 18.29 11.52 -2.30
C ALA A 175 19.22 10.74 -3.26
N PRO A 176 19.66 9.52 -2.88
CA PRO A 176 20.51 8.68 -3.75
C PRO A 176 19.76 8.12 -4.97
N ARG A 177 18.44 8.26 -4.98
CA ARG A 177 17.52 7.82 -6.05
C ARG A 177 16.68 8.98 -6.53
N ASP A 178 15.99 8.81 -7.65
CA ASP A 178 15.04 9.81 -8.15
C ASP A 178 13.86 9.95 -7.18
N ASP A 179 13.81 11.07 -6.47
CA ASP A 179 12.78 11.42 -5.49
C ASP A 179 11.73 12.39 -6.06
N THR A 180 11.56 12.40 -7.39
CA THR A 180 10.48 13.13 -8.05
C THR A 180 9.12 12.64 -7.54
N ILE A 181 8.27 13.56 -7.10
CA ILE A 181 6.93 13.21 -6.61
C ILE A 181 6.03 12.88 -7.80
N ASN A 182 5.65 11.60 -7.96
CA ASN A 182 4.68 11.19 -8.96
C ASN A 182 3.24 11.46 -8.51
N ARG A 183 2.96 11.16 -7.26
CA ARG A 183 1.69 11.39 -6.57
C ARG A 183 1.90 11.30 -5.07
N PHE A 184 0.94 11.75 -4.30
CA PHE A 184 0.87 11.47 -2.86
C PHE A 184 -0.58 11.21 -2.43
N VAL A 185 -0.76 10.59 -1.28
CA VAL A 185 -2.06 10.29 -0.67
C VAL A 185 -2.02 10.75 0.78
N VAL A 186 -3.07 11.44 1.22
CA VAL A 186 -3.27 11.85 2.62
C VAL A 186 -4.29 10.90 3.23
N ILE A 187 -3.95 10.30 4.37
CA ILE A 187 -4.73 9.26 5.07
C ILE A 187 -5.04 9.79 6.48
N TRP A 188 -6.31 10.09 6.72
CA TRP A 188 -6.83 10.62 7.99
C TRP A 188 -7.37 9.53 8.91
#